data_cb273c56f21bcf92e8e505033bcd5637
#
_entry.id   cb273c56f21bcf92e8e505033bcd5637
#
_cell.length_a   1.000
_cell.length_b   1.000
_cell.length_c   1.000
_cell.angle_alpha   90.00
_cell.angle_beta   90.00
_cell.angle_gamma   90.00
#
_symmetry.space_group_name_H-M   'P 1'
#
loop_
_entity.id
_entity.type
_entity.pdbx_description
1 polymer ?
#
loop_
_entity_poly.entity_id
_entity_poly.type
_entity_poly.pdbx_seq_one_letter_code
_entity_poly.pdbx_strand_id
1 'polypeptide(L)'
;SHYPYAEEFYDLCDREGILVMDELTDMWCEQKNAHDFALDFPLVWQDEVARMVRKDYNHPCVVLYSTGNEIPEIGCPSGHEMNKKLVDALHQLDSTRYVTNAVSGFLAVAYHMEKHVENQRQEYDKAMNDAQGSEKMNAMASDVEKQMMDVFSCSPLLNESILPIEEAVDVAGYNYLNARHTYIHKAHPEWVVVGSETYPTEIAELWNIVENNSHVIGDFTWTGYDYLGEAGIGIFHYDPTKLESGNQGWFPDRLAYCGDINLNGYRRPVSYLREIAYGLRTKPYLFVRRVDKAGQRHDKNRWKYHDGVHSWTYPGYEGTETTVYVLTKDPEAELFLNGVSLGRKKVGEVEALTA
;
A
#
# COMPACT_ATOMS: atom_id res chain seq x y z
N SER A 1 -7.37 -2.12 -5.84
CA SER A 1 -7.47 -2.05 -7.31
C SER A 1 -7.54 -0.59 -7.72
N HIS A 2 -6.96 -0.26 -8.87
CA HIS A 2 -6.93 1.10 -9.42
C HIS A 2 -8.07 1.34 -10.43
N TYR A 3 -9.00 0.39 -10.54
CA TYR A 3 -10.17 0.43 -11.43
C TYR A 3 -11.36 -0.29 -10.81
N PRO A 4 -12.59 0.10 -11.17
CA PRO A 4 -13.78 -0.57 -10.70
C PRO A 4 -13.82 -2.06 -11.05
N TYR A 5 -14.31 -2.88 -10.13
CA TYR A 5 -14.51 -4.31 -10.33
C TYR A 5 -15.83 -4.62 -11.07
N ALA A 6 -16.02 -5.89 -11.41
CA ALA A 6 -17.28 -6.39 -11.93
C ALA A 6 -18.38 -6.38 -10.84
N GLU A 7 -19.66 -6.31 -11.24
CA GLU A 7 -20.82 -6.22 -10.32
C GLU A 7 -20.84 -7.35 -9.29
N GLU A 8 -20.47 -8.57 -9.69
CA GLU A 8 -20.43 -9.73 -8.80
C GLU A 8 -19.53 -9.57 -7.58
N PHE A 9 -18.48 -8.76 -7.70
CA PHE A 9 -17.59 -8.44 -6.57
C PHE A 9 -18.34 -7.64 -5.50
N TYR A 10 -19.12 -6.63 -5.91
CA TYR A 10 -19.88 -5.79 -4.98
C TYR A 10 -21.05 -6.57 -4.36
N ASP A 11 -21.72 -7.45 -5.12
CA ASP A 11 -22.72 -8.37 -4.60
C ASP A 11 -22.17 -9.26 -3.48
N LEU A 12 -20.91 -9.71 -3.63
CA LEU A 12 -20.22 -10.48 -2.61
C LEU A 12 -19.88 -9.61 -1.39
N CYS A 13 -19.36 -8.42 -1.60
CA CYS A 13 -19.02 -7.49 -0.52
C CYS A 13 -20.27 -7.09 0.28
N ASP A 14 -21.39 -6.84 -0.37
CA ASP A 14 -22.68 -6.56 0.27
C ASP A 14 -23.12 -7.71 1.20
N ARG A 15 -22.99 -8.95 0.74
CA ARG A 15 -23.36 -10.13 1.53
C ARG A 15 -22.44 -10.42 2.69
N GLU A 16 -21.13 -10.20 2.49
CA GLU A 16 -20.10 -10.49 3.49
C GLU A 16 -19.86 -9.32 4.44
N GLY A 17 -20.45 -8.14 4.19
CA GLY A 17 -20.28 -6.94 5.00
C GLY A 17 -18.91 -6.30 4.84
N ILE A 18 -18.29 -6.41 3.66
CA ILE A 18 -16.98 -5.82 3.34
C ILE A 18 -17.21 -4.42 2.78
N LEU A 19 -16.63 -3.40 3.42
CA LEU A 19 -16.70 -2.03 2.92
C LEU A 19 -15.72 -1.83 1.76
N VAL A 20 -16.16 -1.09 0.74
CA VAL A 20 -15.41 -0.86 -0.49
C VAL A 20 -15.16 0.64 -0.69
N MET A 21 -13.93 0.99 -0.99
CA MET A 21 -13.54 2.23 -1.65
C MET A 21 -13.37 1.89 -3.13
N ASP A 22 -14.31 2.35 -3.97
CA ASP A 22 -14.21 2.11 -5.41
C ASP A 22 -13.42 3.22 -6.08
N GLU A 23 -12.48 2.85 -6.95
CA GLU A 23 -11.53 3.77 -7.54
C GLU A 23 -11.72 3.86 -9.05
N LEU A 24 -11.74 5.11 -9.54
CA LEU A 24 -12.12 5.40 -10.91
C LEU A 24 -11.05 4.98 -11.93
N THR A 25 -9.79 5.33 -11.67
CA THR A 25 -8.70 5.13 -12.64
C THR A 25 -7.31 5.32 -12.03
N ASP A 26 -6.31 4.88 -12.75
CA ASP A 26 -4.89 5.00 -12.39
C ASP A 26 -4.17 6.17 -13.10
N MET A 27 -4.82 6.87 -14.00
CA MET A 27 -4.30 8.05 -14.73
C MET A 27 -5.43 8.95 -15.23
N TRP A 28 -5.14 10.27 -15.39
CA TRP A 28 -6.09 11.22 -15.99
C TRP A 28 -5.65 11.70 -17.37
N CYS A 29 -4.75 12.69 -17.43
CA CYS A 29 -4.31 13.31 -18.68
C CYS A 29 -2.86 12.99 -19.01
N GLU A 30 -2.03 12.68 -18.01
CA GLU A 30 -0.63 12.31 -18.17
C GLU A 30 -0.44 10.80 -18.06
N GLN A 31 0.36 10.26 -18.97
CA GLN A 31 0.62 8.82 -19.02
C GLN A 31 1.60 8.40 -17.94
N LYS A 32 1.30 7.29 -17.25
CA LYS A 32 2.26 6.55 -16.44
C LYS A 32 3.08 5.57 -17.28
N ASN A 33 2.43 4.99 -18.27
CA ASN A 33 3.02 4.00 -19.17
C ASN A 33 2.66 4.33 -20.62
N ALA A 34 3.51 3.93 -21.57
CA ALA A 34 3.21 4.10 -22.98
C ALA A 34 1.86 3.44 -23.34
N HIS A 35 1.02 4.18 -24.07
CA HIS A 35 -0.28 3.68 -24.55
C HIS A 35 -1.29 3.31 -23.46
N ASP A 36 -1.22 3.94 -22.30
CA ASP A 36 -2.20 3.76 -21.24
C ASP A 36 -3.49 4.57 -21.45
N PHE A 37 -4.43 4.46 -20.51
CA PHE A 37 -5.76 5.06 -20.62
C PHE A 37 -5.77 6.59 -20.59
N ALA A 38 -4.67 7.25 -20.24
CA ALA A 38 -4.57 8.72 -20.29
C ALA A 38 -4.77 9.28 -21.71
N LEU A 39 -4.58 8.45 -22.75
CA LEU A 39 -4.90 8.85 -24.13
C LEU A 39 -6.39 9.08 -24.38
N ASP A 40 -7.25 8.34 -23.70
CA ASP A 40 -8.70 8.34 -23.89
C ASP A 40 -9.44 9.04 -22.75
N PHE A 41 -8.97 8.93 -21.52
CA PHE A 41 -9.65 9.43 -20.33
C PHE A 41 -10.11 10.88 -20.42
N PRO A 42 -9.31 11.84 -20.93
CA PRO A 42 -9.75 13.24 -21.07
C PRO A 42 -11.01 13.42 -21.93
N LEU A 43 -11.30 12.46 -22.80
CA LEU A 43 -12.45 12.49 -23.70
C LEU A 43 -13.68 11.78 -23.14
N VAL A 44 -13.49 10.85 -22.19
CA VAL A 44 -14.54 9.94 -21.72
C VAL A 44 -14.81 10.00 -20.21
N TRP A 45 -14.08 10.79 -19.45
CA TRP A 45 -14.13 10.79 -17.98
C TRP A 45 -15.54 10.98 -17.40
N GLN A 46 -16.40 11.80 -18.02
CA GLN A 46 -17.77 12.01 -17.56
C GLN A 46 -18.58 10.71 -17.66
N ASP A 47 -18.40 9.98 -18.76
CA ASP A 47 -19.07 8.71 -18.97
C ASP A 47 -18.55 7.65 -17.99
N GLU A 48 -17.24 7.62 -17.72
CA GLU A 48 -16.64 6.68 -16.78
C GLU A 48 -17.11 6.94 -15.34
N VAL A 49 -17.15 8.20 -14.88
CA VAL A 49 -17.72 8.57 -13.59
C VAL A 49 -19.19 8.15 -13.51
N ALA A 50 -19.97 8.44 -14.55
CA ALA A 50 -21.40 8.08 -14.57
C ALA A 50 -21.63 6.55 -14.57
N ARG A 51 -20.77 5.78 -15.24
CA ARG A 51 -20.83 4.31 -15.23
C ARG A 51 -20.48 3.75 -13.87
N MET A 52 -19.41 4.22 -13.22
CA MET A 52 -19.02 3.81 -11.88
C MET A 52 -20.15 4.06 -10.89
N VAL A 53 -20.64 5.30 -10.79
CA VAL A 53 -21.74 5.65 -9.88
C VAL A 53 -23.00 4.84 -10.15
N ARG A 54 -23.40 4.65 -11.42
CA ARG A 54 -24.58 3.87 -11.75
C ARG A 54 -24.47 2.41 -11.30
N LYS A 55 -23.29 1.81 -11.44
CA LYS A 55 -22.99 0.47 -10.99
C LYS A 55 -23.10 0.38 -9.46
N ASP A 56 -22.52 1.36 -8.74
CA ASP A 56 -22.32 1.31 -7.30
C ASP A 56 -23.53 1.79 -6.48
N TYR A 57 -24.42 2.57 -7.09
CA TYR A 57 -25.47 3.32 -6.38
C TYR A 57 -26.32 2.46 -5.43
N ASN A 58 -26.60 1.22 -5.83
CA ASN A 58 -27.40 0.29 -5.03
C ASN A 58 -26.57 -0.70 -4.22
N HIS A 59 -25.23 -0.55 -4.18
CA HIS A 59 -24.34 -1.38 -3.38
C HIS A 59 -23.99 -0.68 -2.06
N PRO A 60 -24.60 -1.07 -0.92
CA PRO A 60 -24.31 -0.47 0.37
C PRO A 60 -22.88 -0.73 0.86
N CYS A 61 -22.16 -1.69 0.30
CA CYS A 61 -20.75 -1.92 0.59
C CYS A 61 -19.86 -0.77 0.12
N VAL A 62 -20.20 -0.07 -0.97
CA VAL A 62 -19.43 1.07 -1.46
C VAL A 62 -19.67 2.28 -0.57
N VAL A 63 -18.65 2.71 0.15
CA VAL A 63 -18.73 3.81 1.11
C VAL A 63 -17.92 5.04 0.71
N LEU A 64 -16.92 4.84 -0.17
CA LEU A 64 -16.04 5.88 -0.69
C LEU A 64 -15.87 5.73 -2.19
N TYR A 65 -15.79 6.87 -2.90
CA TYR A 65 -15.30 6.95 -4.27
C TYR A 65 -13.90 7.58 -4.28
N SER A 66 -12.93 6.94 -4.94
CA SER A 66 -11.63 7.55 -5.20
C SER A 66 -11.59 8.11 -6.62
N THR A 67 -11.13 9.35 -6.75
CA THR A 67 -10.99 10.02 -8.06
C THR A 67 -9.84 9.47 -8.88
N GLY A 68 -8.86 8.80 -8.25
CA GLY A 68 -7.77 8.14 -8.93
C GLY A 68 -6.60 7.79 -8.03
N ASN A 69 -5.80 6.82 -8.50
CA ASN A 69 -4.63 6.32 -7.82
C ASN A 69 -3.34 6.92 -8.38
N GLU A 70 -2.53 7.52 -7.50
CA GLU A 70 -1.16 7.95 -7.83
C GLU A 70 -1.04 8.70 -9.17
N ILE A 71 -1.87 9.69 -9.34
CA ILE A 71 -2.00 10.45 -10.59
C ILE A 71 -0.72 11.26 -10.86
N PRO A 72 -0.11 11.18 -12.05
CA PRO A 72 1.13 11.89 -12.36
C PRO A 72 1.05 13.40 -12.18
N GLU A 73 -0.04 14.02 -12.65
CA GLU A 73 -0.28 15.46 -12.58
C GLU A 73 -0.91 15.94 -11.28
N ILE A 74 -0.95 15.11 -10.23
CA ILE A 74 -1.66 15.43 -8.97
C ILE A 74 -1.17 16.70 -8.29
N GLY A 75 0.11 17.04 -8.43
CA GLY A 75 0.72 18.23 -7.81
C GLY A 75 0.70 19.48 -8.68
N CYS A 76 0.13 19.46 -9.87
CA CYS A 76 0.10 20.60 -10.78
C CYS A 76 -1.30 21.22 -10.93
N PRO A 77 -1.41 22.47 -11.39
CA PRO A 77 -2.69 23.18 -11.50
C PRO A 77 -3.73 22.45 -12.37
N SER A 78 -3.31 21.78 -13.46
CA SER A 78 -4.21 20.98 -14.30
C SER A 78 -4.76 19.77 -13.57
N GLY A 79 -3.95 19.10 -12.75
CA GLY A 79 -4.38 17.99 -11.89
C GLY A 79 -5.35 18.44 -10.81
N HIS A 80 -5.08 19.58 -10.16
CA HIS A 80 -6.00 20.18 -9.18
C HIS A 80 -7.37 20.48 -9.81
N GLU A 81 -7.38 21.07 -11.02
CA GLU A 81 -8.62 21.35 -11.74
C GLU A 81 -9.37 20.07 -12.12
N MET A 82 -8.64 19.04 -12.58
CA MET A 82 -9.24 17.76 -12.96
C MET A 82 -9.82 17.05 -11.74
N ASN A 83 -9.07 16.97 -10.64
CA ASN A 83 -9.59 16.39 -9.39
C ASN A 83 -10.89 17.06 -8.96
N LYS A 84 -10.92 18.40 -8.96
CA LYS A 84 -12.14 19.13 -8.60
C LYS A 84 -13.33 18.79 -9.52
N LYS A 85 -13.11 18.68 -10.83
CA LYS A 85 -14.17 18.28 -11.79
C LYS A 85 -14.71 16.88 -11.47
N LEU A 86 -13.83 15.94 -11.12
CA LEU A 86 -14.21 14.58 -10.77
C LEU A 86 -14.99 14.54 -9.46
N VAL A 87 -14.54 15.25 -8.43
CA VAL A 87 -15.24 15.37 -7.14
C VAL A 87 -16.62 15.98 -7.34
N ASP A 88 -16.71 17.11 -8.05
CA ASP A 88 -17.99 17.79 -8.32
C ASP A 88 -18.95 16.86 -9.08
N ALA A 89 -18.48 16.10 -10.05
CA ALA A 89 -19.29 15.15 -10.83
C ALA A 89 -19.79 13.98 -9.98
N LEU A 90 -18.91 13.43 -9.12
CA LEU A 90 -19.29 12.35 -8.19
C LEU A 90 -20.39 12.83 -7.23
N HIS A 91 -20.21 13.96 -6.58
CA HIS A 91 -21.21 14.53 -5.67
C HIS A 91 -22.52 14.89 -6.37
N GLN A 92 -22.46 15.32 -7.65
CA GLN A 92 -23.67 15.61 -8.43
C GLN A 92 -24.48 14.33 -8.74
N LEU A 93 -23.81 13.22 -8.98
CA LEU A 93 -24.43 11.95 -9.32
C LEU A 93 -24.84 11.15 -8.08
N ASP A 94 -24.06 11.23 -7.01
CA ASP A 94 -24.32 10.57 -5.73
C ASP A 94 -23.86 11.42 -4.55
N SER A 95 -24.80 12.06 -3.87
CA SER A 95 -24.54 12.86 -2.67
C SER A 95 -24.51 12.05 -1.37
N THR A 96 -24.58 10.73 -1.45
CA THR A 96 -24.68 9.86 -0.25
C THR A 96 -23.36 9.24 0.16
N ARG A 97 -22.33 9.32 -0.70
CA ARG A 97 -21.00 8.76 -0.47
C ARG A 97 -19.95 9.85 -0.46
N TYR A 98 -18.91 9.63 0.31
CA TYR A 98 -17.75 10.53 0.40
C TYR A 98 -16.77 10.26 -0.73
N VAL A 99 -16.00 11.31 -1.08
CA VAL A 99 -15.00 11.26 -2.15
C VAL A 99 -13.61 11.42 -1.56
N THR A 100 -12.67 10.64 -2.07
CA THR A 100 -11.23 10.66 -1.73
C THR A 100 -10.37 10.67 -3.00
N ASN A 101 -9.06 10.73 -2.80
CA ASN A 101 -8.03 10.49 -3.83
C ASN A 101 -6.89 9.69 -3.18
N ALA A 102 -6.21 8.84 -3.95
CA ALA A 102 -5.06 8.07 -3.49
C ALA A 102 -3.75 8.77 -3.89
N VAL A 103 -3.30 9.70 -3.04
CA VAL A 103 -2.18 10.60 -3.34
C VAL A 103 -0.82 9.94 -3.13
N SER A 104 0.00 9.86 -4.21
CA SER A 104 1.44 9.59 -4.11
C SER A 104 2.21 10.89 -3.85
N GLY A 105 2.96 10.94 -2.73
CA GLY A 105 3.76 12.10 -2.40
C GLY A 105 4.89 12.38 -3.41
N PHE A 106 5.50 11.35 -3.98
CA PHE A 106 6.57 11.51 -4.97
C PHE A 106 6.07 12.14 -6.26
N LEU A 107 4.95 11.67 -6.80
CA LEU A 107 4.34 12.26 -7.98
C LEU A 107 3.87 13.68 -7.73
N ALA A 108 3.30 13.94 -6.58
CA ALA A 108 2.82 15.27 -6.23
C ALA A 108 3.91 16.34 -6.23
N VAL A 109 5.14 16.01 -5.80
CA VAL A 109 6.24 16.98 -5.78
C VAL A 109 7.00 17.06 -7.12
N ALA A 110 6.83 16.11 -8.02
CA ALA A 110 7.58 16.05 -9.28
C ALA A 110 7.45 17.34 -10.09
N TYR A 111 6.25 17.89 -10.19
CA TYR A 111 5.98 19.16 -10.87
C TYR A 111 6.75 20.34 -10.26
N HIS A 112 6.84 20.42 -8.95
CA HIS A 112 7.58 21.51 -8.27
C HIS A 112 9.10 21.33 -8.39
N MET A 113 9.56 20.08 -8.45
CA MET A 113 10.97 19.78 -8.71
C MET A 113 11.38 20.14 -10.12
N GLU A 114 10.56 19.88 -11.13
CA GLU A 114 10.82 20.28 -12.53
C GLU A 114 10.97 21.78 -12.67
N LYS A 115 10.14 22.59 -12.02
CA LYS A 115 10.26 24.05 -12.01
C LYS A 115 11.59 24.55 -11.47
N HIS A 116 12.21 23.81 -10.55
CA HIS A 116 13.50 24.16 -9.94
C HIS A 116 14.70 23.62 -10.73
N VAL A 117 14.48 22.66 -11.64
CA VAL A 117 15.52 21.89 -12.34
C VAL A 117 15.31 21.89 -13.86
N GLU A 118 15.05 23.05 -14.41
CA GLU A 118 14.85 23.22 -15.88
C GLU A 118 16.04 22.71 -16.73
N ASN A 119 17.21 22.51 -16.10
CA ASN A 119 18.42 21.96 -16.75
C ASN A 119 18.57 20.43 -16.67
N GLN A 120 17.73 19.70 -15.95
CA GLN A 120 17.79 18.23 -15.83
C GLN A 120 16.65 17.50 -16.58
N ARG A 121 15.79 18.25 -17.26
CA ARG A 121 14.61 17.72 -17.96
C ARG A 121 14.97 16.62 -18.96
N GLN A 122 16.07 16.77 -19.71
CA GLN A 122 16.49 15.78 -20.71
C GLN A 122 16.94 14.44 -20.13
N GLU A 123 17.56 14.44 -18.93
CA GLU A 123 17.94 13.20 -18.27
C GLU A 123 16.74 12.53 -17.59
N TYR A 124 15.82 13.33 -17.06
CA TYR A 124 14.57 12.83 -16.47
C TYR A 124 13.66 12.21 -17.52
N ASP A 125 13.42 12.87 -18.65
CA ASP A 125 12.61 12.36 -19.76
C ASP A 125 13.18 11.07 -20.34
N LYS A 126 14.52 10.96 -20.44
CA LYS A 126 15.17 9.73 -20.86
C LYS A 126 14.99 8.59 -19.85
N ALA A 127 15.10 8.88 -18.55
CA ALA A 127 14.91 7.91 -17.49
C ALA A 127 13.43 7.47 -17.34
N MET A 128 12.46 8.36 -17.63
CA MET A 128 11.02 8.02 -17.61
C MET A 128 10.62 7.18 -18.84
N ASN A 129 11.29 7.38 -19.98
CA ASN A 129 11.03 6.59 -21.19
C ASN A 129 11.64 5.19 -21.16
N ASP A 130 12.67 4.96 -20.32
CA ASP A 130 13.38 3.68 -20.25
C ASP A 130 12.83 2.70 -19.19
N ALA A 131 11.94 3.14 -18.29
CA ALA A 131 11.32 2.29 -17.26
C ALA A 131 9.80 2.41 -17.27
N GLN A 132 9.10 1.32 -17.01
CA GLN A 132 7.65 1.37 -16.76
C GLN A 132 7.39 2.17 -15.48
N GLY A 133 6.42 3.11 -15.52
CA GLY A 133 6.23 4.10 -14.47
C GLY A 133 6.05 3.52 -13.07
N SER A 134 5.21 2.49 -12.91
CA SER A 134 4.95 1.83 -11.63
C SER A 134 6.18 1.11 -11.07
N GLU A 135 6.97 0.42 -11.91
CA GLU A 135 8.20 -0.26 -11.47
C GLU A 135 9.24 0.75 -10.93
N LYS A 136 9.35 1.89 -11.59
CA LYS A 136 10.27 2.95 -11.15
C LYS A 136 9.83 3.57 -9.83
N MET A 137 8.55 3.83 -9.66
CA MET A 137 8.01 4.35 -8.41
C MET A 137 8.22 3.38 -7.26
N ASN A 138 7.93 2.11 -7.47
CA ASN A 138 8.14 1.07 -6.47
C ASN A 138 9.62 0.93 -6.08
N ALA A 139 10.54 1.05 -7.05
CA ALA A 139 11.97 1.04 -6.77
C ALA A 139 12.39 2.26 -5.93
N MET A 140 11.96 3.46 -6.29
CA MET A 140 12.25 4.68 -5.53
C MET A 140 11.68 4.61 -4.10
N ALA A 141 10.44 4.14 -3.94
CA ALA A 141 9.79 4.02 -2.63
C ALA A 141 10.47 3.00 -1.71
N SER A 142 11.05 1.92 -2.27
CA SER A 142 11.72 0.88 -1.48
C SER A 142 13.09 1.29 -0.95
N ASP A 143 13.79 2.19 -1.66
CA ASP A 143 15.15 2.61 -1.31
C ASP A 143 15.17 3.74 -0.28
N VAL A 144 14.03 4.40 -0.06
CA VAL A 144 13.92 5.49 0.92
C VAL A 144 13.69 4.90 2.31
N GLU A 145 14.58 5.20 3.24
CA GLU A 145 14.41 4.81 4.64
C GLU A 145 13.12 5.41 5.22
N LYS A 146 12.46 4.66 6.11
CA LYS A 146 11.18 5.07 6.72
C LYS A 146 11.24 6.47 7.33
N GLN A 147 12.33 6.81 8.03
CA GLN A 147 12.49 8.13 8.65
C GLN A 147 12.51 9.26 7.62
N MET A 148 13.12 9.04 6.44
CA MET A 148 13.11 10.03 5.36
C MET A 148 11.70 10.20 4.79
N MET A 149 10.95 9.11 4.64
CA MET A 149 9.54 9.18 4.23
C MET A 149 8.67 9.93 5.23
N ASP A 150 8.87 9.71 6.53
CA ASP A 150 8.13 10.42 7.57
C ASP A 150 8.41 11.93 7.53
N VAL A 151 9.67 12.33 7.36
CA VAL A 151 10.07 13.75 7.19
C VAL A 151 9.49 14.32 5.90
N PHE A 152 9.57 13.60 4.80
CA PHE A 152 9.02 14.00 3.50
C PHE A 152 7.51 14.17 3.57
N SER A 153 6.79 13.26 4.22
CA SER A 153 5.33 13.29 4.39
C SER A 153 4.82 14.55 5.11
N CYS A 154 5.69 15.21 5.87
CA CYS A 154 5.39 16.43 6.62
C CYS A 154 6.08 17.67 6.03
N SER A 155 6.66 17.58 4.83
CA SER A 155 7.45 18.65 4.24
C SER A 155 6.57 19.81 3.72
N PRO A 156 7.06 21.06 3.76
CA PRO A 156 6.36 22.19 3.16
C PRO A 156 6.13 22.04 1.66
N LEU A 157 7.06 21.41 0.95
CA LEU A 157 6.96 21.15 -0.49
C LEU A 157 5.77 20.24 -0.80
N LEU A 158 5.61 19.13 -0.05
CA LEU A 158 4.46 18.25 -0.22
C LEU A 158 3.16 18.97 0.14
N ASN A 159 3.14 19.77 1.22
CA ASN A 159 1.96 20.55 1.57
C ASN A 159 1.53 21.48 0.43
N GLU A 160 2.46 22.24 -0.15
CA GLU A 160 2.15 23.13 -1.29
C GLU A 160 1.61 22.36 -2.49
N SER A 161 2.15 21.16 -2.74
CA SER A 161 1.78 20.37 -3.90
C SER A 161 0.39 19.76 -3.82
N ILE A 162 -0.06 19.31 -2.62
CA ILE A 162 -1.29 18.52 -2.51
C ILE A 162 -2.43 19.21 -1.75
N LEU A 163 -2.19 20.34 -1.11
CA LEU A 163 -3.24 21.07 -0.39
C LEU A 163 -4.52 21.29 -1.23
N PRO A 164 -4.46 21.70 -2.51
CA PRO A 164 -5.67 21.86 -3.32
C PRO A 164 -6.44 20.57 -3.60
N ILE A 165 -5.74 19.42 -3.54
CA ILE A 165 -6.38 18.09 -3.65
C ILE A 165 -7.10 17.76 -2.36
N GLU A 166 -6.42 17.94 -1.22
CA GLU A 166 -6.98 17.68 0.11
C GLU A 166 -8.20 18.55 0.41
N GLU A 167 -8.17 19.83 0.02
CA GLU A 167 -9.30 20.76 0.16
C GLU A 167 -10.51 20.41 -0.72
N ALA A 168 -10.29 19.68 -1.81
CA ALA A 168 -11.34 19.34 -2.76
C ALA A 168 -12.11 18.07 -2.41
N VAL A 169 -11.53 17.17 -1.61
CA VAL A 169 -12.12 15.87 -1.24
C VAL A 169 -12.75 15.89 0.15
N ASP A 170 -13.63 14.94 0.44
CA ASP A 170 -14.23 14.77 1.76
C ASP A 170 -13.31 14.04 2.74
N VAL A 171 -12.52 13.12 2.21
CA VAL A 171 -11.56 12.31 2.97
C VAL A 171 -10.21 12.37 2.28
N ALA A 172 -9.18 12.85 2.97
CA ALA A 172 -7.83 12.91 2.43
C ALA A 172 -7.20 11.50 2.40
N GLY A 173 -6.87 10.99 1.22
CA GLY A 173 -6.29 9.66 1.03
C GLY A 173 -4.81 9.73 0.69
N TYR A 174 -4.00 8.89 1.33
CA TYR A 174 -2.55 8.90 1.18
C TYR A 174 -1.99 7.52 0.90
N ASN A 175 -1.15 7.44 -0.14
CA ASN A 175 -0.34 6.26 -0.42
C ASN A 175 1.03 6.41 0.25
N TYR A 176 1.31 5.53 1.23
CA TYR A 176 2.61 5.41 1.92
C TYR A 176 3.10 6.67 2.68
N LEU A 177 2.19 7.57 3.07
CA LEU A 177 2.50 8.81 3.79
C LEU A 177 2.04 8.74 5.26
N ASN A 178 2.45 7.72 6.00
CA ASN A 178 1.93 7.40 7.34
C ASN A 178 2.01 8.58 8.33
N ALA A 179 3.14 9.28 8.35
CA ALA A 179 3.34 10.42 9.27
C ALA A 179 2.37 11.58 8.97
N ARG A 180 1.88 11.69 7.72
CA ARG A 180 0.92 12.73 7.34
C ARG A 180 -0.44 12.54 8.00
N HIS A 181 -0.85 11.32 8.30
CA HIS A 181 -2.14 11.03 8.94
C HIS A 181 -2.36 11.85 10.23
N THR A 182 -1.33 12.02 11.03
CA THR A 182 -1.40 12.81 12.27
C THR A 182 -0.88 14.23 12.11
N TYR A 183 0.00 14.46 11.14
CA TYR A 183 0.59 15.77 10.89
C TYR A 183 -0.44 16.79 10.42
N ILE A 184 -1.24 16.42 9.39
CA ILE A 184 -2.20 17.35 8.77
C ILE A 184 -3.31 17.78 9.72
N HIS A 185 -3.69 16.91 10.64
CA HIS A 185 -4.72 17.20 11.66
C HIS A 185 -4.38 18.38 12.56
N LYS A 186 -3.11 18.73 12.73
CA LYS A 186 -2.70 19.90 13.52
C LYS A 186 -3.09 21.21 12.85
N ALA A 187 -3.09 21.26 11.53
CA ALA A 187 -3.46 22.42 10.73
C ALA A 187 -4.98 22.39 10.38
N HIS A 188 -5.53 21.22 10.16
CA HIS A 188 -6.89 20.96 9.71
C HIS A 188 -7.57 19.91 10.60
N PRO A 189 -7.97 20.27 11.83
CA PRO A 189 -8.54 19.31 12.78
C PRO A 189 -9.89 18.75 12.35
N GLU A 190 -10.56 19.39 11.41
CA GLU A 190 -11.84 18.97 10.83
C GLU A 190 -11.70 17.92 9.73
N TRP A 191 -10.50 17.71 9.19
CA TRP A 191 -10.29 16.78 8.09
C TRP A 191 -10.26 15.33 8.56
N VAL A 192 -10.89 14.49 7.74
CA VAL A 192 -10.87 13.03 7.88
C VAL A 192 -9.81 12.47 6.93
N VAL A 193 -9.10 11.46 7.38
CA VAL A 193 -7.93 10.89 6.67
C VAL A 193 -8.09 9.37 6.54
N VAL A 194 -7.60 8.83 5.42
CA VAL A 194 -7.48 7.39 5.19
C VAL A 194 -6.11 7.06 4.59
N GLY A 195 -5.50 5.96 5.02
CA GLY A 195 -4.38 5.34 4.30
C GLY A 195 -4.92 4.63 3.06
N SER A 196 -4.88 5.27 1.91
CA SER A 196 -5.42 4.70 0.67
C SER A 196 -4.56 3.57 0.11
N GLU A 197 -3.25 3.59 0.42
CA GLU A 197 -2.34 2.48 0.13
C GLU A 197 -1.20 2.44 1.15
N THR A 198 -0.97 1.28 1.77
CA THR A 198 -0.02 1.16 2.88
C THR A 198 0.80 -0.12 2.80
N TYR A 199 2.00 -0.11 3.40
CA TYR A 199 2.85 -1.30 3.44
C TYR A 199 2.32 -2.35 4.41
N PRO A 200 2.25 -3.63 4.01
CA PRO A 200 1.78 -4.71 4.88
C PRO A 200 2.65 -4.89 6.13
N THR A 201 3.93 -4.54 6.06
CA THR A 201 4.87 -4.63 7.19
C THR A 201 4.58 -3.61 8.29
N GLU A 202 3.84 -2.54 8.00
CA GLU A 202 3.61 -1.41 8.91
C GLU A 202 2.24 -1.45 9.60
N ILE A 203 1.47 -2.51 9.41
CA ILE A 203 0.09 -2.60 9.91
C ILE A 203 -0.03 -2.38 11.43
N ALA A 204 0.95 -2.82 12.22
CA ALA A 204 0.90 -2.63 13.67
C ALA A 204 0.97 -1.15 14.08
N GLU A 205 1.80 -0.37 13.38
CA GLU A 205 1.90 1.08 13.57
C GLU A 205 0.65 1.80 13.07
N LEU A 206 0.24 1.48 11.84
CA LEU A 206 -0.93 2.10 11.21
C LEU A 206 -2.21 1.85 12.01
N TRP A 207 -2.41 0.63 12.49
CA TRP A 207 -3.57 0.33 13.31
C TRP A 207 -3.54 1.07 14.66
N ASN A 208 -2.35 1.22 15.26
CA ASN A 208 -2.21 2.07 16.45
C ASN A 208 -2.54 3.54 16.16
N ILE A 209 -2.21 4.06 14.95
CA ILE A 209 -2.62 5.40 14.54
C ILE A 209 -4.14 5.49 14.45
N VAL A 210 -4.80 4.53 13.82
CA VAL A 210 -6.26 4.47 13.68
C VAL A 210 -6.94 4.40 15.07
N GLU A 211 -6.49 3.52 15.95
CA GLU A 211 -7.09 3.36 17.29
C GLU A 211 -6.99 4.62 18.16
N ASN A 212 -5.94 5.43 17.97
CA ASN A 212 -5.66 6.58 18.84
C ASN A 212 -6.03 7.93 18.20
N ASN A 213 -6.51 7.97 16.95
CA ASN A 213 -6.82 9.20 16.24
C ASN A 213 -8.15 9.07 15.49
N SER A 214 -9.22 9.59 16.04
CA SER A 214 -10.59 9.45 15.52
C SER A 214 -10.82 10.06 14.13
N HIS A 215 -9.93 10.92 13.66
CA HIS A 215 -9.94 11.48 12.31
C HIS A 215 -9.33 10.54 11.26
N VAL A 216 -8.62 9.49 11.68
CA VAL A 216 -8.05 8.47 10.77
C VAL A 216 -8.99 7.27 10.75
N ILE A 217 -9.72 7.09 9.65
CA ILE A 217 -10.82 6.12 9.57
C ILE A 217 -10.38 4.70 9.20
N GLY A 218 -9.12 4.51 8.78
CA GLY A 218 -8.59 3.19 8.45
C GLY A 218 -7.42 3.25 7.49
N ASP A 219 -7.01 2.08 7.00
CA ASP A 219 -6.00 1.94 5.97
C ASP A 219 -6.32 0.79 5.01
N PHE A 220 -5.85 0.93 3.78
CA PHE A 220 -5.90 -0.09 2.74
C PHE A 220 -4.48 -0.56 2.44
N THR A 221 -4.19 -1.82 2.73
CA THR A 221 -2.84 -2.35 2.49
C THR A 221 -2.65 -2.78 1.04
N TRP A 222 -1.46 -2.59 0.52
CA TRP A 222 -1.03 -3.16 -0.75
C TRP A 222 -0.18 -4.42 -0.50
N THR A 223 -0.79 -5.69 -0.55
CA THR A 223 -2.19 -5.90 -0.83
C THR A 223 -2.77 -7.01 0.04
N GLY A 224 -4.09 -7.14 0.09
CA GLY A 224 -4.75 -8.24 0.81
C GLY A 224 -4.61 -9.59 0.09
N TYR A 225 -4.52 -9.60 -1.25
CA TYR A 225 -4.46 -10.81 -2.08
C TYR A 225 -3.44 -10.67 -3.19
N ASP A 226 -2.66 -11.73 -3.47
CA ASP A 226 -1.72 -11.72 -4.58
C ASP A 226 -2.42 -11.53 -5.93
N TYR A 227 -1.72 -10.94 -6.87
CA TYR A 227 -2.22 -10.74 -8.23
C TYR A 227 -1.13 -11.03 -9.27
N LEU A 228 -1.56 -11.26 -10.50
CA LEU A 228 -0.68 -11.39 -11.66
C LEU A 228 -0.24 -10.00 -12.13
N GLY A 229 1.03 -9.83 -12.38
CA GLY A 229 1.65 -8.54 -12.70
C GLY A 229 2.56 -8.05 -11.60
N GLU A 230 3.27 -6.96 -11.83
CA GLU A 230 4.29 -6.37 -10.92
C GLU A 230 5.17 -7.43 -10.25
N ALA A 231 5.59 -8.42 -11.05
CA ALA A 231 6.36 -9.56 -10.57
C ALA A 231 7.63 -9.08 -9.85
N GLY A 232 7.86 -9.61 -8.65
CA GLY A 232 9.03 -9.26 -7.84
C GLY A 232 8.74 -8.37 -6.65
N ILE A 233 7.64 -7.61 -6.62
CA ILE A 233 7.39 -6.62 -5.55
C ILE A 233 7.41 -7.25 -4.13
N GLY A 234 6.95 -8.48 -3.98
CA GLY A 234 6.97 -9.23 -2.71
C GLY A 234 7.82 -10.51 -2.74
N ILE A 235 8.49 -10.83 -3.85
CA ILE A 235 9.25 -12.08 -4.01
C ILE A 235 10.60 -11.96 -3.30
N PHE A 236 10.93 -12.95 -2.48
CA PHE A 236 12.26 -13.06 -1.86
C PHE A 236 13.25 -13.67 -2.84
N HIS A 237 14.21 -12.90 -3.32
CA HIS A 237 15.31 -13.38 -4.13
C HIS A 237 16.52 -13.68 -3.24
N TYR A 238 17.09 -14.88 -3.42
CA TYR A 238 18.27 -15.33 -2.71
C TYR A 238 19.50 -15.41 -3.62
N ASP A 239 19.33 -15.16 -4.90
CA ASP A 239 20.43 -15.08 -5.86
C ASP A 239 21.24 -13.80 -5.62
N PRO A 240 22.55 -13.90 -5.32
CA PRO A 240 23.40 -12.73 -5.08
C PRO A 240 23.39 -11.69 -6.19
N THR A 241 23.13 -12.08 -7.43
CA THR A 241 23.10 -11.18 -8.59
C THR A 241 21.82 -10.35 -8.66
N LYS A 242 20.81 -10.69 -7.84
CA LYS A 242 19.49 -10.07 -7.83
C LYS A 242 19.21 -9.27 -6.55
N LEU A 243 20.14 -9.28 -5.58
CA LEU A 243 19.91 -8.67 -4.25
C LEU A 243 19.78 -7.15 -4.29
N GLU A 244 20.34 -6.48 -5.29
CA GLU A 244 20.35 -5.02 -5.42
C GLU A 244 19.27 -4.50 -6.36
N SER A 245 18.46 -5.38 -6.91
CA SER A 245 17.48 -5.02 -7.95
C SER A 245 16.14 -4.51 -7.40
N GLY A 246 16.03 -4.35 -6.10
CA GLY A 246 14.83 -3.79 -5.45
C GLY A 246 13.59 -4.66 -5.63
N ASN A 247 12.62 -4.15 -6.38
CA ASN A 247 11.32 -4.81 -6.58
C ASN A 247 11.18 -5.51 -7.93
N GLN A 248 12.26 -5.64 -8.68
CA GLN A 248 12.21 -6.22 -10.02
C GLN A 248 12.12 -7.74 -9.98
N GLY A 249 11.12 -8.31 -10.64
CA GLY A 249 11.04 -9.74 -10.91
C GLY A 249 11.76 -10.13 -12.19
N TRP A 250 12.15 -11.40 -12.23
CA TRP A 250 12.78 -12.03 -13.39
C TRP A 250 11.99 -13.26 -13.79
N PHE A 251 11.93 -13.51 -15.08
CA PHE A 251 11.39 -14.79 -15.51
C PHE A 251 12.04 -15.97 -14.74
N PRO A 252 11.27 -16.88 -14.15
CA PRO A 252 9.83 -17.14 -14.36
C PRO A 252 8.86 -16.46 -13.38
N ASP A 253 9.24 -15.43 -12.65
CA ASP A 253 8.34 -14.73 -11.74
C ASP A 253 7.10 -14.19 -12.49
N ARG A 254 5.92 -14.26 -11.86
CA ARG A 254 4.65 -13.89 -12.46
C ARG A 254 3.76 -13.07 -11.53
N LEU A 255 4.03 -13.12 -10.22
CA LEU A 255 3.17 -12.57 -9.20
C LEU A 255 3.81 -11.38 -8.52
N ALA A 256 2.98 -10.48 -8.01
CA ALA A 256 3.39 -9.47 -7.05
C ALA A 256 3.93 -10.08 -5.75
N TYR A 257 3.29 -11.12 -5.23
CA TYR A 257 3.67 -11.87 -4.04
C TYR A 257 3.70 -11.05 -2.73
N CYS A 258 3.04 -9.89 -2.70
CA CYS A 258 2.95 -9.00 -1.53
C CYS A 258 1.63 -9.13 -0.76
N GLY A 259 0.71 -10.00 -1.20
CA GLY A 259 -0.59 -10.20 -0.57
C GLY A 259 -0.50 -10.90 0.79
N ASP A 260 -1.38 -10.53 1.72
CA ASP A 260 -1.61 -11.28 2.96
C ASP A 260 -1.99 -12.74 2.66
N ILE A 261 -2.69 -12.95 1.55
CA ILE A 261 -3.15 -14.25 1.06
C ILE A 261 -2.64 -14.46 -0.37
N ASN A 262 -2.08 -15.64 -0.66
CA ASN A 262 -1.63 -15.96 -2.00
C ASN A 262 -2.78 -16.47 -2.90
N LEU A 263 -2.54 -16.61 -4.21
CA LEU A 263 -3.55 -17.08 -5.19
C LEU A 263 -4.15 -18.45 -4.88
N ASN A 264 -3.50 -19.26 -4.05
CA ASN A 264 -4.01 -20.58 -3.63
C ASN A 264 -4.76 -20.52 -2.29
N GLY A 265 -4.99 -19.32 -1.73
CA GLY A 265 -5.64 -19.14 -0.45
C GLY A 265 -4.74 -19.37 0.78
N TYR A 266 -3.44 -19.59 0.59
CA TYR A 266 -2.52 -19.71 1.71
C TYR A 266 -2.27 -18.35 2.35
N ARG A 267 -2.50 -18.27 3.65
CA ARG A 267 -2.26 -17.07 4.47
C ARG A 267 -0.78 -16.98 4.86
N ARG A 268 -0.16 -15.85 4.54
CA ARG A 268 1.21 -15.57 4.95
C ARG A 268 1.30 -15.10 6.41
N PRO A 269 2.48 -15.15 7.04
CA PRO A 269 2.67 -14.65 8.40
C PRO A 269 2.15 -13.23 8.63
N VAL A 270 2.28 -12.33 7.65
CA VAL A 270 1.79 -10.95 7.73
C VAL A 270 0.26 -10.87 7.94
N SER A 271 -0.51 -11.80 7.38
CA SER A 271 -1.96 -11.84 7.61
C SER A 271 -2.32 -12.13 9.08
N TYR A 272 -1.47 -12.88 9.78
CA TYR A 272 -1.63 -13.14 11.22
C TYR A 272 -1.14 -11.97 12.07
N LEU A 273 -0.13 -11.23 11.61
CA LEU A 273 0.25 -9.96 12.22
C LEU A 273 -0.92 -8.98 12.19
N ARG A 274 -1.64 -8.90 11.08
CA ARG A 274 -2.86 -8.08 10.92
C ARG A 274 -3.97 -8.51 11.88
N GLU A 275 -4.28 -9.82 11.98
CA GLU A 275 -5.26 -10.32 12.94
C GLU A 275 -4.92 -9.94 14.38
N ILE A 276 -3.65 -10.03 14.74
CA ILE A 276 -3.16 -9.68 16.07
C ILE A 276 -3.23 -8.17 16.29
N ALA A 277 -2.76 -7.37 15.32
CA ALA A 277 -2.84 -5.91 15.39
C ALA A 277 -4.29 -5.43 15.59
N TYR A 278 -5.24 -5.99 14.86
CA TYR A 278 -6.66 -5.66 14.96
C TYR A 278 -7.35 -6.24 16.21
N GLY A 279 -6.66 -7.06 17.00
CA GLY A 279 -7.26 -7.73 18.17
C GLY A 279 -8.23 -8.86 17.82
N LEU A 280 -8.29 -9.29 16.57
CA LEU A 280 -9.12 -10.42 16.12
C LEU A 280 -8.56 -11.77 16.56
N ARG A 281 -7.28 -11.82 16.88
CA ARG A 281 -6.57 -13.00 17.37
C ARG A 281 -5.93 -12.71 18.71
N THR A 282 -6.30 -13.50 19.72
CA THR A 282 -5.73 -13.40 21.08
C THR A 282 -4.63 -14.45 21.34
N LYS A 283 -4.61 -15.54 20.54
CA LYS A 283 -3.59 -16.58 20.67
C LYS A 283 -2.35 -16.19 19.88
N PRO A 284 -1.14 -16.39 20.42
CA PRO A 284 0.10 -16.19 19.66
C PRO A 284 0.09 -16.99 18.35
N TYR A 285 0.77 -16.45 17.35
CA TYR A 285 1.04 -17.16 16.10
C TYR A 285 2.55 -17.36 15.96
N LEU A 286 2.95 -18.59 15.67
CA LEU A 286 4.33 -18.97 15.47
C LEU A 286 4.59 -19.27 14.00
N PHE A 287 5.72 -18.80 13.49
CA PHE A 287 6.23 -19.23 12.20
C PHE A 287 7.75 -19.34 12.24
N VAL A 288 8.31 -20.05 11.30
CA VAL A 288 9.72 -20.40 11.27
C VAL A 288 10.31 -19.86 9.96
N ARG A 289 11.46 -19.19 10.04
CA ARG A 289 12.23 -18.84 8.85
C ARG A 289 12.55 -20.12 8.06
N ARG A 290 12.47 -20.05 6.76
CA ARG A 290 12.76 -21.19 5.88
C ARG A 290 14.16 -21.73 6.12
N VAL A 291 14.26 -22.95 6.62
CA VAL A 291 15.54 -23.61 6.95
C VAL A 291 16.36 -23.91 5.72
N ASP A 292 15.69 -24.23 4.58
CA ASP A 292 16.33 -24.43 3.29
C ASP A 292 17.00 -23.17 2.72
N LYS A 293 16.76 -22.00 3.37
CA LYS A 293 17.38 -20.71 3.06
C LYS A 293 18.28 -20.20 4.19
N ALA A 294 18.60 -21.05 5.18
CA ALA A 294 19.45 -20.67 6.29
C ALA A 294 20.83 -20.16 5.80
N GLY A 295 21.28 -19.07 6.41
CA GLY A 295 22.56 -18.43 6.06
C GLY A 295 22.57 -17.67 4.73
N GLN A 296 21.53 -17.75 3.92
CA GLN A 296 21.45 -17.01 2.66
C GLN A 296 20.90 -15.58 2.93
N ARG A 297 21.49 -14.61 2.25
CA ARG A 297 20.95 -13.25 2.18
C ARG A 297 19.82 -13.20 1.15
N HIS A 298 18.84 -12.38 1.40
CA HIS A 298 17.78 -12.04 0.43
C HIS A 298 17.67 -10.54 0.30
N ASP A 299 17.07 -10.09 -0.78
CA ASP A 299 16.66 -8.71 -0.96
C ASP A 299 15.59 -8.32 0.06
N LYS A 300 15.44 -7.03 0.31
CA LYS A 300 14.47 -6.48 1.26
C LYS A 300 13.75 -5.30 0.62
N ASN A 301 12.46 -5.17 0.92
CA ASN A 301 11.70 -3.97 0.72
C ASN A 301 10.52 -3.93 1.71
N ARG A 302 9.75 -2.86 1.72
CA ARG A 302 8.68 -2.65 2.70
C ARG A 302 7.41 -3.48 2.43
N TRP A 303 7.29 -4.12 1.26
CA TRP A 303 6.22 -5.10 0.98
C TRP A 303 6.57 -6.52 1.44
N LYS A 304 7.83 -6.79 1.78
CA LYS A 304 8.31 -8.12 2.22
C LYS A 304 8.37 -8.18 3.73
N TYR A 305 7.48 -8.96 4.35
CA TYR A 305 7.54 -9.16 5.80
C TYR A 305 8.68 -10.11 6.19
N HIS A 306 8.40 -11.39 6.28
CA HIS A 306 9.40 -12.43 6.55
C HIS A 306 9.14 -13.62 5.64
N ASP A 307 10.20 -14.19 5.03
CA ASP A 307 10.10 -15.46 4.31
C ASP A 307 10.07 -16.61 5.33
N GLY A 308 8.89 -16.88 5.82
CA GLY A 308 8.65 -17.88 6.85
C GLY A 308 7.37 -18.67 6.63
N VAL A 309 7.32 -19.84 7.25
CA VAL A 309 6.20 -20.77 7.15
C VAL A 309 5.79 -21.28 8.52
N HIS A 310 4.51 -21.60 8.67
CA HIS A 310 3.99 -22.28 9.87
C HIS A 310 4.24 -23.79 9.75
N SER A 311 5.52 -24.17 9.74
CA SER A 311 5.96 -25.56 9.64
C SER A 311 7.28 -25.75 10.36
N TRP A 312 7.44 -26.92 11.01
CA TRP A 312 8.65 -27.33 11.69
C TRP A 312 9.35 -28.52 11.01
N THR A 313 8.80 -29.02 9.91
CA THR A 313 9.30 -30.23 9.27
C THR A 313 10.15 -29.90 8.06
N TYR A 314 11.45 -30.15 8.17
CA TYR A 314 12.47 -29.91 7.13
C TYR A 314 13.38 -31.13 6.98
N PRO A 315 12.94 -32.22 6.33
CA PRO A 315 13.77 -33.41 6.13
C PRO A 315 15.07 -33.08 5.40
N GLY A 316 16.21 -33.54 5.93
CA GLY A 316 17.53 -33.30 5.36
C GLY A 316 18.21 -32.01 5.84
N TYR A 317 17.59 -31.28 6.77
CA TYR A 317 18.17 -30.08 7.38
C TYR A 317 18.37 -30.22 8.89
N GLU A 318 18.48 -31.46 9.38
CA GLU A 318 18.70 -31.74 10.79
C GLU A 318 20.00 -31.09 11.28
N GLY A 319 19.92 -30.39 12.42
CA GLY A 319 21.07 -29.66 12.99
C GLY A 319 21.27 -28.25 12.41
N THR A 320 20.45 -27.82 11.45
CA THR A 320 20.50 -26.45 10.94
C THR A 320 19.78 -25.50 11.91
N GLU A 321 20.44 -24.40 12.25
CA GLU A 321 19.82 -23.34 13.06
C GLU A 321 18.76 -22.58 12.25
N THR A 322 17.67 -22.20 12.91
CA THR A 322 16.65 -21.36 12.33
C THR A 322 16.10 -20.37 13.36
N THR A 323 15.39 -19.36 12.87
CA THR A 323 14.69 -18.38 13.71
C THR A 323 13.23 -18.75 13.81
N VAL A 324 12.71 -18.79 15.04
CA VAL A 324 11.27 -18.87 15.31
C VAL A 324 10.79 -17.48 15.67
N TYR A 325 9.73 -17.04 14.98
CA TYR A 325 9.06 -15.79 15.24
C TYR A 325 7.75 -16.05 15.98
N VAL A 326 7.45 -15.22 16.95
CA VAL A 326 6.20 -15.29 17.74
C VAL A 326 5.49 -13.94 17.62
N LEU A 327 4.30 -13.94 17.04
CA LEU A 327 3.45 -12.76 16.95
C LEU A 327 2.44 -12.77 18.09
N THR A 328 2.38 -11.69 18.88
CA THR A 328 1.44 -11.54 19.99
C THR A 328 1.35 -10.08 20.46
N LYS A 329 0.25 -9.71 21.14
CA LYS A 329 0.11 -8.44 21.89
C LYS A 329 0.63 -8.55 23.34
N ASP A 330 0.97 -9.76 23.81
CA ASP A 330 1.54 -9.94 25.15
C ASP A 330 2.92 -9.29 25.24
N PRO A 331 3.34 -8.78 26.41
CA PRO A 331 4.63 -8.09 26.55
C PRO A 331 5.85 -8.99 26.42
N GLU A 332 5.67 -10.29 26.65
CA GLU A 332 6.74 -11.30 26.60
C GLU A 332 6.23 -12.60 26.01
N ALA A 333 7.12 -13.36 25.37
CA ALA A 333 6.88 -14.72 24.89
C ALA A 333 7.97 -15.66 25.41
N GLU A 334 7.59 -16.88 25.80
CA GLU A 334 8.52 -17.94 26.15
C GLU A 334 8.33 -19.13 25.24
N LEU A 335 9.41 -19.57 24.60
CA LEU A 335 9.40 -20.69 23.65
C LEU A 335 9.77 -22.00 24.36
N PHE A 336 8.96 -23.02 24.14
CA PHE A 336 9.23 -24.38 24.65
C PHE A 336 9.38 -25.36 23.48
N LEU A 337 10.36 -26.25 23.57
CA LEU A 337 10.51 -27.40 22.70
C LEU A 337 10.44 -28.68 23.52
N ASN A 338 9.43 -29.51 23.28
CA ASN A 338 9.20 -30.76 24.01
C ASN A 338 9.18 -30.57 25.56
N GLY A 339 8.60 -29.45 26.02
CA GLY A 339 8.50 -29.11 27.44
C GLY A 339 9.76 -28.48 28.05
N VAL A 340 10.83 -28.30 27.27
CA VAL A 340 12.05 -27.60 27.69
C VAL A 340 12.00 -26.15 27.20
N SER A 341 12.18 -25.20 28.12
CA SER A 341 12.25 -23.79 27.77
C SER A 341 13.51 -23.51 26.95
N LEU A 342 13.32 -22.85 25.79
CA LEU A 342 14.40 -22.33 24.95
C LEU A 342 14.72 -20.87 25.27
N GLY A 343 13.95 -20.26 26.17
CA GLY A 343 14.15 -18.89 26.63
C GLY A 343 12.91 -18.02 26.46
N ARG A 344 13.02 -16.84 27.06
CA ARG A 344 11.99 -15.80 27.09
C ARG A 344 12.51 -14.56 26.38
N LYS A 345 11.63 -13.90 25.61
CA LYS A 345 11.93 -12.65 24.92
C LYS A 345 10.80 -11.65 25.13
N LYS A 346 11.16 -10.38 25.16
CA LYS A 346 10.19 -9.29 25.10
C LYS A 346 9.69 -9.12 23.67
N VAL A 347 8.42 -8.80 23.58
CA VAL A 347 7.76 -8.50 22.32
C VAL A 347 8.00 -7.03 21.96
N GLY A 348 8.26 -6.75 20.70
CA GLY A 348 8.44 -5.38 20.21
C GLY A 348 9.85 -4.80 20.36
N GLU A 349 10.84 -5.56 20.81
CA GLU A 349 12.23 -5.08 20.91
C GLU A 349 12.90 -4.89 19.54
N VAL A 350 12.57 -5.73 18.56
CA VAL A 350 13.14 -5.68 17.21
C VAL A 350 12.10 -5.21 16.20
N GLU A 351 10.90 -5.72 16.32
CA GLU A 351 9.78 -5.41 15.43
C GLU A 351 8.47 -5.43 16.23
N ALA A 352 7.55 -4.52 15.92
CA ALA A 352 6.28 -4.39 16.63
C ALA A 352 5.50 -5.72 16.64
N LEU A 353 4.94 -6.07 17.80
CA LEU A 353 4.17 -7.29 18.04
C LEU A 353 4.93 -8.61 17.82
N THR A 354 6.26 -8.57 17.67
CA THR A 354 7.10 -9.73 17.35
C THR A 354 8.17 -9.99 18.42
N ALA A 355 8.39 -11.27 18.77
CA ALA A 355 9.45 -11.77 19.62
C ALA A 355 10.28 -12.86 18.94
#